data_76bdecc3152b51672136a89b5cc753a0
#
_entry.id   76bdecc3152b51672136a89b5cc753a0
#
_cell.length_a   1.000
_cell.length_b   1.000
_cell.length_c   1.000
_cell.angle_alpha   90.00
_cell.angle_beta   90.00
_cell.angle_gamma   90.00
#
_symmetry.space_group_name_H-M   'P 1'
#
loop_
_entity.id
_entity.type
_entity.pdbx_description
1 polymer ?
#
loop_
_entity_poly.entity_id
_entity_poly.type
_entity_poly.pdbx_seq_one_letter_code
_entity_poly.pdbx_strand_id
1 'polypeptide(L)'
;MLQVPQEAAGPVTRLVELPGRGVTRVWECVGPPGAPVLMLIHGVTVTAELNWGEVFAPLSRHFRVIAMDLRGHGDGIPVGWRFRLEDCADDVAALAEVLAIGRFVVVGYSMGGMIAQLVARRHAPMVSGLVLCSTARNVLGSPAERLAALTLPSAAAAIRWNPLLQPVSAEILGLTLLGPIGDPATAAWARAQLRRTPLGTALSAVQAVCEFTSHAWISQVDVPTAVVITTQDHIVPPGRQRKLAAAIPGASVHEVNADHAVCVTAPQVFAQVLLQACWSVTSGALAQPVVSDGNLAG
;
A
#
# COMPACT_ATOMS: atom_id res chain seq x y z
N MET A 1 -7.41 -6.24 39.70
CA MET A 1 -6.86 -5.01 39.12
C MET A 1 -7.07 -5.11 37.62
N LEU A 2 -8.03 -4.36 37.08
CA LEU A 2 -8.21 -4.24 35.64
C LEU A 2 -7.05 -3.36 35.14
N GLN A 3 -6.16 -3.94 34.32
CA GLN A 3 -5.14 -3.16 33.62
C GLN A 3 -5.85 -2.19 32.70
N VAL A 4 -5.67 -0.90 32.93
CA VAL A 4 -6.05 0.17 32.00
C VAL A 4 -5.36 -0.15 30.68
N PRO A 5 -6.06 -0.21 29.53
CA PRO A 5 -5.41 -0.41 28.24
C PRO A 5 -4.40 0.71 28.06
N GLN A 6 -3.12 0.35 27.91
CA GLN A 6 -2.06 1.29 27.58
C GLN A 6 -2.45 1.93 26.25
N GLU A 7 -2.62 3.24 26.20
CA GLU A 7 -2.83 3.96 24.94
C GLU A 7 -1.73 3.54 23.99
N ALA A 8 -2.12 3.05 22.81
CA ALA A 8 -1.17 2.60 21.83
C ALA A 8 -0.29 3.80 21.45
N ALA A 9 1.00 3.72 21.76
CA ALA A 9 1.95 4.75 21.38
C ALA A 9 1.89 4.93 19.86
N GLY A 10 1.91 6.18 19.40
CA GLY A 10 1.93 6.48 17.97
C GLY A 10 3.15 5.84 17.28
N PRO A 11 3.18 5.78 15.95
CA PRO A 11 4.27 5.16 15.22
C PRO A 11 5.60 5.87 15.49
N VAL A 12 6.65 5.07 15.71
CA VAL A 12 8.04 5.56 15.67
C VAL A 12 8.43 5.75 14.21
N THR A 13 8.99 6.93 13.91
CA THR A 13 9.39 7.28 12.55
C THR A 13 10.91 7.36 12.45
N ARG A 14 11.48 6.74 11.42
CA ARG A 14 12.94 6.78 11.18
C ARG A 14 13.26 6.69 9.69
N LEU A 15 14.47 7.13 9.33
CA LEU A 15 15.03 6.86 8.01
C LEU A 15 15.77 5.50 8.07
N VAL A 16 15.52 4.67 7.07
CA VAL A 16 16.12 3.35 6.95
C VAL A 16 16.86 3.25 5.62
N GLU A 17 18.13 2.88 5.67
CA GLU A 17 18.91 2.60 4.48
C GLU A 17 18.63 1.17 4.00
N LEU A 18 18.26 1.04 2.73
CA LEU A 18 18.13 -0.23 2.03
C LEU A 18 19.39 -0.45 1.19
N PRO A 19 20.25 -1.43 1.52
CA PRO A 19 21.55 -1.62 0.89
C PRO A 19 21.46 -1.70 -0.64
N GLY A 20 22.22 -0.86 -1.33
CA GLY A 20 22.23 -0.77 -2.79
C GLY A 20 20.97 -0.16 -3.43
N ARG A 21 20.00 0.31 -2.63
CA ARG A 21 18.73 0.86 -3.12
C ARG A 21 18.52 2.32 -2.74
N GLY A 22 18.86 2.71 -1.52
CA GLY A 22 18.77 4.09 -1.02
C GLY A 22 18.11 4.15 0.36
N VAL A 23 17.73 5.37 0.76
CA VAL A 23 17.13 5.65 2.07
C VAL A 23 15.66 5.97 1.93
N THR A 24 14.84 5.43 2.81
CA THR A 24 13.39 5.71 2.87
C THR A 24 12.93 5.98 4.29
N ARG A 25 11.85 6.74 4.44
CA ARG A 25 11.17 6.93 5.71
C ARG A 25 10.27 5.76 6.03
N VAL A 26 10.36 5.29 7.26
CA VAL A 26 9.57 4.16 7.78
C VAL A 26 8.85 4.58 9.05
N TRP A 27 7.60 4.17 9.17
CA TRP A 27 6.76 4.25 10.37
C TRP A 27 6.58 2.85 10.94
N GLU A 28 6.76 2.70 12.25
CA GLU A 28 6.65 1.41 12.91
C GLU A 28 5.91 1.51 14.25
N CYS A 29 4.92 0.64 14.44
CA CYS A 29 4.33 0.32 15.73
C CYS A 29 4.63 -1.14 16.06
N VAL A 30 5.27 -1.39 17.18
CA VAL A 30 5.79 -2.73 17.55
C VAL A 30 4.69 -3.78 17.75
N GLY A 31 3.52 -3.35 18.26
CA GLY A 31 2.40 -4.26 18.57
C GLY A 31 2.67 -5.19 19.76
N PRO A 32 1.76 -6.13 20.04
CA PRO A 32 1.94 -7.14 21.07
C PRO A 32 3.12 -8.10 20.76
N PRO A 33 3.77 -8.68 21.76
CA PRO A 33 4.79 -9.69 21.56
C PRO A 33 4.29 -10.88 20.70
N GLY A 34 5.04 -11.24 19.66
CA GLY A 34 4.67 -12.33 18.74
C GLY A 34 3.53 -12.00 17.76
N ALA A 35 3.06 -10.76 17.73
CA ALA A 35 2.01 -10.37 16.80
C ALA A 35 2.46 -10.51 15.32
N PRO A 36 1.54 -10.90 14.42
CA PRO A 36 1.83 -10.91 12.98
C PRO A 36 2.25 -9.53 12.48
N VAL A 37 3.14 -9.50 11.49
CA VAL A 37 3.64 -8.26 10.90
C VAL A 37 2.77 -7.86 9.72
N LEU A 38 2.32 -6.60 9.69
CA LEU A 38 1.66 -5.97 8.54
C LEU A 38 2.65 -4.99 7.88
N MET A 39 2.86 -5.16 6.58
CA MET A 39 3.63 -4.22 5.74
C MET A 39 2.66 -3.42 4.87
N LEU A 40 2.49 -2.13 5.18
CA LEU A 40 1.49 -1.26 4.55
C LEU A 40 2.12 -0.48 3.38
N ILE A 41 1.50 -0.56 2.21
CA ILE A 41 1.97 0.03 0.95
C ILE A 41 0.93 1.03 0.44
N HIS A 42 1.32 2.31 0.40
CA HIS A 42 0.43 3.42 0.05
C HIS A 42 0.12 3.55 -1.45
N GLY A 43 -0.90 4.37 -1.78
CA GLY A 43 -1.33 4.69 -3.13
C GLY A 43 -0.41 5.69 -3.86
N VAL A 44 -0.78 6.01 -5.10
CA VAL A 44 -0.08 7.03 -5.92
C VAL A 44 -0.30 8.44 -5.35
N THR A 45 0.69 9.31 -5.47
CA THR A 45 0.72 10.73 -5.03
C THR A 45 0.72 10.97 -3.53
N VAL A 46 0.28 10.03 -2.72
CA VAL A 46 0.21 10.14 -1.26
C VAL A 46 1.50 9.65 -0.59
N THR A 47 1.64 9.92 0.72
CA THR A 47 2.70 9.37 1.57
C THR A 47 2.15 8.24 2.43
N ALA A 48 3.03 7.47 3.07
CA ALA A 48 2.61 6.45 4.04
C ALA A 48 1.79 7.07 5.18
N GLU A 49 2.18 8.27 5.64
CA GLU A 49 1.48 9.00 6.69
C GLU A 49 0.07 9.41 6.26
N LEU A 50 -0.11 9.95 5.04
CA LEU A 50 -1.43 10.35 4.55
C LEU A 50 -2.35 9.15 4.34
N ASN A 51 -1.84 8.05 3.85
CA ASN A 51 -2.65 6.86 3.56
C ASN A 51 -2.99 6.07 4.83
N TRP A 52 -2.07 6.00 5.80
CA TRP A 52 -2.13 5.03 6.89
C TRP A 52 -2.14 5.64 8.29
N GLY A 53 -1.94 6.96 8.43
CA GLY A 53 -1.79 7.63 9.73
C GLY A 53 -2.86 7.24 10.74
N GLU A 54 -4.12 7.26 10.32
CA GLU A 54 -5.28 6.99 11.18
C GLU A 54 -5.49 5.49 11.50
N VAL A 55 -4.87 4.58 10.74
CA VAL A 55 -5.03 3.13 10.97
C VAL A 55 -3.93 2.52 11.84
N PHE A 56 -2.82 3.23 12.09
CA PHE A 56 -1.73 2.72 12.92
C PHE A 56 -2.21 2.33 14.32
N ALA A 57 -2.92 3.22 15.01
CA ALA A 57 -3.36 2.99 16.40
C ALA A 57 -4.33 1.80 16.52
N PRO A 58 -5.39 1.65 15.70
CA PRO A 58 -6.26 0.48 15.79
C PRO A 58 -5.55 -0.83 15.39
N LEU A 59 -4.69 -0.83 14.37
CA LEU A 59 -3.98 -2.04 13.96
C LEU A 59 -2.90 -2.47 14.95
N SER A 60 -2.17 -1.52 15.54
CA SER A 60 -1.05 -1.81 16.45
C SER A 60 -1.47 -2.48 17.76
N ARG A 61 -2.75 -2.46 18.09
CA ARG A 61 -3.29 -3.24 19.22
C ARG A 61 -3.21 -4.76 19.00
N HIS A 62 -3.04 -5.19 17.76
CA HIS A 62 -3.12 -6.60 17.36
C HIS A 62 -1.94 -7.06 16.51
N PHE A 63 -1.24 -6.13 15.85
CA PHE A 63 -0.22 -6.41 14.86
C PHE A 63 1.03 -5.55 15.08
N ARG A 64 2.18 -6.04 14.67
CA ARG A 64 3.32 -5.17 14.38
C ARG A 64 3.07 -4.50 13.04
N VAL A 65 2.96 -3.18 13.00
CA VAL A 65 2.56 -2.42 11.82
C VAL A 65 3.74 -1.61 11.31
N ILE A 66 4.06 -1.78 10.03
CA ILE A 66 5.16 -1.09 9.36
C ILE A 66 4.63 -0.49 8.07
N ALA A 67 4.96 0.76 7.82
CA ALA A 67 4.73 1.43 6.54
C ALA A 67 5.99 2.15 6.09
N MET A 68 6.15 2.33 4.78
CA MET A 68 7.27 3.08 4.21
C MET A 68 6.76 4.07 3.16
N ASP A 69 7.47 5.19 2.98
CA ASP A 69 7.29 6.01 1.79
C ASP A 69 7.88 5.27 0.59
N LEU A 70 7.07 5.07 -0.44
CA LEU A 70 7.52 4.43 -1.68
C LEU A 70 8.50 5.37 -2.41
N ARG A 71 9.35 4.78 -3.23
CA ARG A 71 10.28 5.58 -4.07
C ARG A 71 9.56 6.71 -4.79
N GLY A 72 10.16 7.89 -4.77
CA GLY A 72 9.64 9.11 -5.38
C GLY A 72 8.44 9.75 -4.71
N HIS A 73 7.98 9.23 -3.57
CA HIS A 73 6.90 9.78 -2.78
C HIS A 73 7.42 10.13 -1.38
N GLY A 74 6.97 11.25 -0.82
CA GLY A 74 7.38 11.68 0.51
C GLY A 74 8.90 11.76 0.68
N ASP A 75 9.43 11.08 1.71
CA ASP A 75 10.87 10.90 1.96
C ASP A 75 11.33 9.50 1.54
N GLY A 76 10.70 8.93 0.51
CA GLY A 76 11.10 7.66 -0.08
C GLY A 76 12.32 7.79 -0.98
N ILE A 77 12.86 6.64 -1.39
CA ILE A 77 14.02 6.53 -2.28
C ILE A 77 13.81 7.40 -3.53
N PRO A 78 14.75 8.25 -3.92
CA PRO A 78 14.63 9.04 -5.15
C PRO A 78 14.43 8.13 -6.38
N VAL A 79 13.53 8.54 -7.28
CA VAL A 79 13.33 7.84 -8.55
C VAL A 79 14.43 8.22 -9.53
N GLY A 80 15.06 7.21 -10.09
CA GLY A 80 16.03 7.40 -11.17
C GLY A 80 15.36 7.78 -12.50
N TRP A 81 15.69 7.07 -13.57
CA TRP A 81 15.20 7.33 -14.92
C TRP A 81 13.70 7.02 -15.11
N ARG A 82 13.19 5.94 -14.50
CA ARG A 82 11.82 5.44 -14.68
C ARG A 82 11.26 4.97 -13.34
N PHE A 83 9.99 5.27 -13.07
CA PHE A 83 9.25 4.67 -11.97
C PHE A 83 8.74 3.29 -12.40
N ARG A 84 8.98 2.25 -11.57
CA ARG A 84 8.51 0.88 -11.82
C ARG A 84 7.90 0.32 -10.55
N LEU A 85 6.75 -0.35 -10.69
CA LEU A 85 6.08 -1.01 -9.54
C LEU A 85 6.91 -2.18 -9.01
N GLU A 86 7.66 -2.86 -9.89
CA GLU A 86 8.56 -3.95 -9.50
C GLU A 86 9.67 -3.47 -8.58
N ASP A 87 10.25 -2.29 -8.85
CA ASP A 87 11.28 -1.71 -7.98
C ASP A 87 10.71 -1.38 -6.60
N CYS A 88 9.45 -0.92 -6.52
CA CYS A 88 8.78 -0.72 -5.25
C CYS A 88 8.55 -2.03 -4.50
N ALA A 89 8.19 -3.10 -5.20
CA ALA A 89 8.02 -4.43 -4.59
C ALA A 89 9.35 -4.97 -4.03
N ASP A 90 10.44 -4.76 -4.76
CA ASP A 90 11.78 -5.15 -4.31
C ASP A 90 12.28 -4.27 -3.13
N ASP A 91 11.86 -2.99 -3.05
CA ASP A 91 12.15 -2.13 -1.88
C ASP A 91 11.45 -2.64 -0.62
N VAL A 92 10.20 -3.11 -0.75
CA VAL A 92 9.44 -3.70 0.36
C VAL A 92 10.14 -4.96 0.89
N ALA A 93 10.61 -5.82 0.00
CA ALA A 93 11.37 -7.02 0.38
C ALA A 93 12.68 -6.66 1.07
N ALA A 94 13.44 -5.71 0.50
CA ALA A 94 14.69 -5.22 1.09
C ALA A 94 14.47 -4.59 2.49
N LEU A 95 13.37 -3.86 2.69
CA LEU A 95 13.01 -3.34 4.01
C LEU A 95 12.74 -4.47 5.01
N ALA A 96 12.03 -5.52 4.60
CA ALA A 96 11.77 -6.67 5.47
C ALA A 96 13.08 -7.37 5.86
N GLU A 97 14.02 -7.51 4.94
CA GLU A 97 15.37 -8.07 5.24
C GLU A 97 16.14 -7.20 6.24
N VAL A 98 16.20 -5.88 6.03
CA VAL A 98 16.88 -4.94 6.94
C VAL A 98 16.26 -4.96 8.34
N LEU A 99 14.96 -5.15 8.45
CA LEU A 99 14.24 -5.23 9.72
C LEU A 99 14.21 -6.66 10.31
N ALA A 100 14.90 -7.61 9.71
CA ALA A 100 14.93 -9.02 10.09
C ALA A 100 13.51 -9.63 10.23
N ILE A 101 12.62 -9.31 9.28
CA ILE A 101 11.24 -9.81 9.21
C ILE A 101 11.23 -11.02 8.28
N GLY A 102 10.97 -12.20 8.83
CA GLY A 102 10.92 -13.43 8.05
C GLY A 102 9.71 -13.51 7.13
N ARG A 103 8.50 -13.37 7.71
CA ARG A 103 7.24 -13.38 6.95
C ARG A 103 6.30 -12.27 7.43
N PHE A 104 5.52 -11.72 6.51
CA PHE A 104 4.59 -10.63 6.78
C PHE A 104 3.35 -10.68 5.89
N VAL A 105 2.27 -10.07 6.36
CA VAL A 105 1.10 -9.78 5.56
C VAL A 105 1.36 -8.49 4.79
N VAL A 106 1.20 -8.53 3.48
CA VAL A 106 1.29 -7.34 2.64
C VAL A 106 -0.07 -6.69 2.54
N VAL A 107 -0.17 -5.42 2.89
CA VAL A 107 -1.40 -4.63 2.81
C VAL A 107 -1.18 -3.50 1.82
N GLY A 108 -1.90 -3.49 0.71
CA GLY A 108 -1.70 -2.48 -0.33
C GLY A 108 -2.98 -1.72 -0.67
N TYR A 109 -2.85 -0.39 -0.82
CA TYR A 109 -3.93 0.51 -1.19
C TYR A 109 -3.75 1.06 -2.60
N SER A 110 -4.76 0.94 -3.48
CA SER A 110 -4.72 1.50 -4.83
C SER A 110 -3.47 1.02 -5.62
N MET A 111 -2.57 1.91 -6.04
CA MET A 111 -1.26 1.54 -6.60
C MET A 111 -0.48 0.60 -5.67
N GLY A 112 -0.52 0.85 -4.36
CA GLY A 112 0.10 -0.05 -3.37
C GLY A 112 -0.47 -1.47 -3.39
N GLY A 113 -1.73 -1.64 -3.77
CA GLY A 113 -2.33 -2.96 -3.98
C GLY A 113 -1.77 -3.70 -5.20
N MET A 114 -1.37 -2.98 -6.25
CA MET A 114 -0.66 -3.58 -7.39
C MET A 114 0.77 -3.98 -7.01
N ILE A 115 1.44 -3.13 -6.23
CA ILE A 115 2.76 -3.44 -5.66
C ILE A 115 2.66 -4.65 -4.72
N ALA A 116 1.63 -4.74 -3.87
CA ALA A 116 1.39 -5.88 -2.99
C ALA A 116 1.21 -7.20 -3.77
N GLN A 117 0.49 -7.17 -4.90
CA GLN A 117 0.39 -8.31 -5.81
C GLN A 117 1.77 -8.70 -6.36
N LEU A 118 2.62 -7.73 -6.72
CA LEU A 118 4.00 -7.99 -7.17
C LEU A 118 4.88 -8.55 -6.06
N VAL A 119 4.77 -8.07 -4.82
CA VAL A 119 5.48 -8.64 -3.67
C VAL A 119 5.10 -10.10 -3.49
N ALA A 120 3.79 -10.42 -3.50
CA ALA A 120 3.32 -11.80 -3.38
C ALA A 120 3.82 -12.70 -4.52
N ARG A 121 4.01 -12.18 -5.74
CA ARG A 121 4.54 -12.93 -6.87
C ARG A 121 6.06 -13.09 -6.83
N ARG A 122 6.80 -12.01 -6.54
CA ARG A 122 8.27 -11.96 -6.67
C ARG A 122 9.00 -12.46 -5.42
N HIS A 123 8.37 -12.26 -4.27
CA HIS A 123 8.91 -12.54 -2.94
C HIS A 123 7.97 -13.45 -2.14
N ALA A 124 7.34 -14.42 -2.79
CA ALA A 124 6.35 -15.32 -2.21
C ALA A 124 6.78 -15.97 -0.87
N PRO A 125 8.05 -16.41 -0.67
CA PRO A 125 8.48 -16.99 0.63
C PRO A 125 8.33 -16.03 1.82
N MET A 126 8.38 -14.72 1.59
CA MET A 126 8.26 -13.69 2.65
C MET A 126 6.80 -13.33 2.94
N VAL A 127 5.83 -13.71 2.09
CA VAL A 127 4.44 -13.32 2.23
C VAL A 127 3.66 -14.38 2.98
N SER A 128 3.00 -14.00 4.08
CA SER A 128 2.12 -14.89 4.86
C SER A 128 0.63 -14.64 4.59
N GLY A 129 0.29 -13.52 3.97
CA GLY A 129 -1.08 -13.15 3.61
C GLY A 129 -1.09 -11.86 2.79
N LEU A 130 -2.20 -11.58 2.13
CA LEU A 130 -2.35 -10.44 1.22
C LEU A 130 -3.67 -9.72 1.47
N VAL A 131 -3.61 -8.41 1.69
CA VAL A 131 -4.80 -7.54 1.83
C VAL A 131 -4.75 -6.47 0.74
N LEU A 132 -5.75 -6.43 -0.11
CA LEU A 132 -5.82 -5.58 -1.30
C LEU A 132 -6.98 -4.59 -1.17
N CYS A 133 -6.67 -3.30 -0.95
CA CYS A 133 -7.66 -2.25 -0.71
C CYS A 133 -7.80 -1.34 -1.93
N SER A 134 -9.04 -1.08 -2.38
CA SER A 134 -9.35 -0.11 -3.43
C SER A 134 -8.48 -0.26 -4.68
N THR A 135 -8.20 -1.49 -5.10
CA THR A 135 -7.25 -1.82 -6.17
C THR A 135 -7.83 -2.82 -7.17
N ALA A 136 -7.09 -3.09 -8.23
CA ALA A 136 -7.51 -3.98 -9.29
C ALA A 136 -6.33 -4.77 -9.87
N ARG A 137 -6.63 -5.75 -10.73
CA ARG A 137 -5.61 -6.48 -11.51
C ARG A 137 -5.17 -5.73 -12.77
N ASN A 138 -5.85 -4.63 -13.13
CA ASN A 138 -5.49 -3.64 -14.15
C ASN A 138 -6.44 -2.44 -14.05
N VAL A 139 -6.02 -1.26 -14.51
CA VAL A 139 -6.88 -0.07 -14.53
C VAL A 139 -7.40 0.28 -15.93
N LEU A 140 -6.67 -0.06 -16.99
CA LEU A 140 -7.09 0.22 -18.36
C LEU A 140 -7.93 -0.93 -18.92
N GLY A 141 -9.21 -0.66 -19.21
CA GLY A 141 -10.13 -1.65 -19.74
C GLY A 141 -10.61 -1.35 -21.18
N SER A 142 -10.74 -0.06 -21.52
CA SER A 142 -11.23 0.38 -22.83
C SER A 142 -10.11 0.82 -23.76
N PRO A 143 -10.31 0.75 -25.10
CA PRO A 143 -9.36 1.30 -26.06
C PRO A 143 -9.12 2.82 -25.86
N ALA A 144 -10.14 3.58 -25.47
CA ALA A 144 -10.02 5.01 -25.22
C ALA A 144 -9.11 5.31 -24.01
N GLU A 145 -9.26 4.57 -22.91
CA GLU A 145 -8.37 4.68 -21.74
C GLU A 145 -6.91 4.37 -22.12
N ARG A 146 -6.69 3.33 -22.92
CA ARG A 146 -5.35 2.96 -23.40
C ARG A 146 -4.73 4.03 -24.28
N LEU A 147 -5.53 4.62 -25.19
CA LEU A 147 -5.07 5.71 -26.05
C LEU A 147 -4.70 6.95 -25.23
N ALA A 148 -5.53 7.35 -24.26
CA ALA A 148 -5.24 8.45 -23.36
C ALA A 148 -3.96 8.22 -22.55
N ALA A 149 -3.72 6.99 -22.07
CA ALA A 149 -2.52 6.63 -21.34
C ALA A 149 -1.22 6.76 -22.16
N LEU A 150 -1.28 6.71 -23.50
CA LEU A 150 -0.11 6.87 -24.37
C LEU A 150 0.53 8.28 -24.31
N THR A 151 -0.22 9.28 -23.84
CA THR A 151 0.32 10.66 -23.68
C THR A 151 1.09 10.85 -22.38
N LEU A 152 0.91 9.97 -21.38
CA LEU A 152 1.54 10.08 -20.06
C LEU A 152 3.07 10.07 -20.10
N PRO A 153 3.75 9.19 -20.88
CA PRO A 153 5.21 9.18 -20.94
C PRO A 153 5.80 10.51 -21.42
N SER A 154 5.20 11.09 -22.46
CA SER A 154 5.65 12.35 -23.03
C SER A 154 5.42 13.52 -22.07
N ALA A 155 4.28 13.56 -21.39
CA ALA A 155 3.97 14.56 -20.38
C ALA A 155 4.92 14.46 -19.17
N ALA A 156 5.15 13.26 -18.65
CA ALA A 156 6.08 13.00 -17.55
C ALA A 156 7.52 13.43 -17.93
N ALA A 157 7.97 13.08 -19.12
CA ALA A 157 9.28 13.47 -19.64
C ALA A 157 9.40 14.99 -19.79
N ALA A 158 8.41 15.66 -20.40
CA ALA A 158 8.42 17.10 -20.59
C ALA A 158 8.53 17.85 -19.26
N ILE A 159 7.80 17.43 -18.22
CA ILE A 159 7.85 18.05 -16.88
C ILE A 159 9.22 17.78 -16.24
N ARG A 160 9.72 16.56 -16.33
CA ARG A 160 10.98 16.16 -15.70
C ARG A 160 12.20 16.87 -16.28
N TRP A 161 12.21 17.09 -17.59
CA TRP A 161 13.34 17.75 -18.29
C TRP A 161 13.23 19.27 -18.34
N ASN A 162 12.10 19.85 -17.92
CA ASN A 162 11.93 21.29 -17.84
C ASN A 162 12.25 21.78 -16.42
N PRO A 163 13.38 22.51 -16.21
CA PRO A 163 13.75 23.01 -14.88
C PRO A 163 12.71 23.90 -14.22
N LEU A 164 11.87 24.60 -15.01
CA LEU A 164 10.79 25.45 -14.50
C LEU A 164 9.61 24.65 -13.96
N LEU A 165 9.44 23.40 -14.38
CA LEU A 165 8.35 22.53 -13.97
C LEU A 165 8.77 21.50 -12.91
N GLN A 166 10.08 21.32 -12.67
CA GLN A 166 10.57 20.38 -11.64
C GLN A 166 10.03 20.66 -10.23
N PRO A 167 9.89 21.92 -9.76
CA PRO A 167 9.34 22.20 -8.44
C PRO A 167 7.82 22.02 -8.35
N VAL A 168 7.13 21.76 -9.47
CA VAL A 168 5.68 21.53 -9.44
C VAL A 168 5.38 20.21 -8.75
N SER A 169 4.59 20.27 -7.69
CA SER A 169 4.17 19.11 -6.91
C SER A 169 2.97 18.40 -7.53
N ALA A 170 2.73 17.17 -7.09
CA ALA A 170 1.55 16.40 -7.45
C ALA A 170 0.27 16.83 -6.72
N GLU A 171 0.26 17.97 -6.02
CA GLU A 171 -0.87 18.43 -5.19
C GLU A 171 -2.20 18.41 -5.95
N ILE A 172 -2.24 19.03 -7.14
CA ILE A 172 -3.48 19.11 -7.93
C ILE A 172 -3.95 17.70 -8.34
N LEU A 173 -3.04 16.86 -8.80
CA LEU A 173 -3.37 15.48 -9.16
C LEU A 173 -3.87 14.69 -7.95
N GLY A 174 -3.19 14.81 -6.80
CA GLY A 174 -3.58 14.15 -5.57
C GLY A 174 -4.95 14.62 -5.05
N LEU A 175 -5.22 15.92 -5.08
CA LEU A 175 -6.53 16.46 -4.71
C LEU A 175 -7.65 15.97 -5.63
N THR A 176 -7.36 15.80 -6.93
CA THR A 176 -8.33 15.22 -7.88
C THR A 176 -8.65 13.76 -7.52
N LEU A 177 -7.65 13.00 -7.06
CA LEU A 177 -7.83 11.60 -6.65
C LEU A 177 -8.51 11.46 -5.28
N LEU A 178 -8.22 12.38 -4.34
CA LEU A 178 -8.82 12.37 -3.00
C LEU A 178 -10.24 12.94 -2.98
N GLY A 179 -10.58 13.80 -3.96
CA GLY A 179 -11.86 14.51 -3.93
C GLY A 179 -11.95 15.57 -2.81
N PRO A 180 -13.15 16.05 -2.49
CA PRO A 180 -13.37 17.08 -1.48
C PRO A 180 -13.14 16.53 -0.06
N ILE A 181 -12.29 17.20 0.71
CA ILE A 181 -12.06 16.94 2.13
C ILE A 181 -12.81 18.00 2.93
N GLY A 182 -13.80 17.59 3.71
CA GLY A 182 -14.72 18.52 4.39
C GLY A 182 -14.09 19.31 5.53
N ASP A 183 -13.17 18.71 6.29
CA ASP A 183 -12.48 19.40 7.37
C ASP A 183 -11.28 20.22 6.88
N PRO A 184 -11.24 21.56 7.14
CA PRO A 184 -10.17 22.42 6.64
C PRO A 184 -8.77 22.05 7.16
N ALA A 185 -8.64 21.57 8.39
CA ALA A 185 -7.35 21.19 8.96
C ALA A 185 -6.81 19.92 8.29
N THR A 186 -7.67 18.92 8.13
CA THR A 186 -7.35 17.68 7.37
C THR A 186 -7.02 18.00 5.91
N ALA A 187 -7.75 18.93 5.28
CA ALA A 187 -7.46 19.34 3.91
C ALA A 187 -6.09 20.03 3.80
N ALA A 188 -5.74 20.91 4.74
CA ALA A 188 -4.44 21.58 4.75
C ALA A 188 -3.30 20.59 4.98
N TRP A 189 -3.46 19.64 5.89
CA TRP A 189 -2.50 18.57 6.13
C TRP A 189 -2.32 17.67 4.90
N ALA A 190 -3.44 17.21 4.29
CA ALA A 190 -3.39 16.40 3.09
C ALA A 190 -2.64 17.10 1.95
N ARG A 191 -2.90 18.40 1.72
CA ARG A 191 -2.15 19.20 0.74
C ARG A 191 -0.66 19.24 1.03
N ALA A 192 -0.26 19.42 2.29
CA ALA A 192 1.14 19.42 2.70
C ALA A 192 1.83 18.07 2.38
N GLN A 193 1.15 16.95 2.59
CA GLN A 193 1.64 15.63 2.23
C GLN A 193 1.75 15.45 0.71
N LEU A 194 0.73 15.84 -0.06
CA LEU A 194 0.72 15.72 -1.52
C LEU A 194 1.83 16.55 -2.20
N ARG A 195 2.20 17.70 -1.62
CA ARG A 195 3.32 18.53 -2.10
C ARG A 195 4.67 17.85 -2.04
N ARG A 196 4.80 16.79 -1.24
CA ARG A 196 6.04 16.04 -1.08
C ARG A 196 6.32 15.07 -2.24
N THR A 197 5.40 14.94 -3.20
CA THR A 197 5.59 14.12 -4.40
C THR A 197 5.75 15.03 -5.63
N PRO A 198 6.89 14.97 -6.35
CA PRO A 198 7.08 15.73 -7.58
C PRO A 198 6.10 15.30 -8.68
N LEU A 199 5.53 16.25 -9.43
CA LEU A 199 4.53 15.95 -10.46
C LEU A 199 5.05 14.98 -11.53
N GLY A 200 6.31 15.14 -11.97
CA GLY A 200 6.93 14.23 -12.95
C GLY A 200 7.00 12.78 -12.46
N THR A 201 7.27 12.59 -11.16
CA THR A 201 7.25 11.26 -10.52
C THR A 201 5.83 10.72 -10.46
N ALA A 202 4.86 11.53 -10.03
CA ALA A 202 3.47 11.13 -9.96
C ALA A 202 2.92 10.67 -11.31
N LEU A 203 3.21 11.41 -12.39
CA LEU A 203 2.81 11.01 -13.75
C LEU A 203 3.49 9.72 -14.21
N SER A 204 4.78 9.53 -13.88
CA SER A 204 5.48 8.27 -14.18
C SER A 204 4.90 7.09 -13.38
N ALA A 205 4.47 7.33 -12.14
CA ALA A 205 3.80 6.32 -11.33
C ALA A 205 2.40 5.97 -11.88
N VAL A 206 1.62 6.98 -12.30
CA VAL A 206 0.34 6.76 -13.00
C VAL A 206 0.54 5.96 -14.28
N GLN A 207 1.59 6.27 -15.06
CA GLN A 207 1.94 5.47 -16.24
C GLN A 207 2.20 4.00 -15.86
N ALA A 208 3.01 3.73 -14.85
CA ALA A 208 3.30 2.36 -14.41
C ALA A 208 2.02 1.63 -13.92
N VAL A 209 1.11 2.34 -13.25
CA VAL A 209 -0.23 1.83 -12.88
C VAL A 209 -1.05 1.48 -14.14
N CYS A 210 -1.01 2.31 -15.17
CA CYS A 210 -1.71 2.04 -16.43
C CYS A 210 -1.13 0.84 -17.21
N GLU A 211 0.16 0.62 -17.11
CA GLU A 211 0.86 -0.51 -17.75
C GLU A 211 0.68 -1.82 -16.97
N PHE A 212 0.29 -1.76 -15.68
CA PHE A 212 0.19 -2.93 -14.82
C PHE A 212 -0.94 -3.86 -15.23
N THR A 213 -0.64 -5.17 -15.21
CA THR A 213 -1.63 -6.24 -15.29
C THR A 213 -1.15 -7.49 -14.56
N SER A 214 -2.05 -8.07 -13.76
CA SER A 214 -1.83 -9.35 -13.09
C SER A 214 -2.73 -10.47 -13.63
N HIS A 215 -3.45 -10.25 -14.73
CA HIS A 215 -4.43 -11.19 -15.29
C HIS A 215 -3.88 -12.60 -15.50
N ALA A 216 -2.64 -12.71 -15.97
CA ALA A 216 -2.05 -13.99 -16.33
C ALA A 216 -1.60 -14.85 -15.14
N TRP A 217 -1.56 -14.26 -13.92
CA TRP A 217 -0.90 -14.92 -12.80
C TRP A 217 -1.59 -14.71 -11.43
N ILE A 218 -2.53 -13.78 -11.29
CA ILE A 218 -3.13 -13.47 -9.99
C ILE A 218 -3.85 -14.68 -9.37
N SER A 219 -4.38 -15.58 -10.18
CA SER A 219 -4.99 -16.83 -9.73
C SER A 219 -4.01 -17.86 -9.16
N GLN A 220 -2.71 -17.61 -9.31
CA GLN A 220 -1.63 -18.45 -8.77
C GLN A 220 -1.16 -17.99 -7.39
N VAL A 221 -1.74 -16.91 -6.86
CA VAL A 221 -1.45 -16.47 -5.49
C VAL A 221 -1.98 -17.51 -4.52
N ASP A 222 -1.06 -18.08 -3.74
CA ASP A 222 -1.33 -19.20 -2.82
C ASP A 222 -1.07 -18.79 -1.36
N VAL A 223 -1.65 -17.65 -0.97
CA VAL A 223 -1.66 -17.20 0.43
C VAL A 223 -3.05 -16.70 0.77
N PRO A 224 -3.48 -16.78 2.04
CA PRO A 224 -4.74 -16.18 2.49
C PRO A 224 -4.85 -14.75 1.99
N THR A 225 -5.91 -14.44 1.27
CA THR A 225 -6.10 -13.13 0.64
C THR A 225 -7.44 -12.51 1.02
N ALA A 226 -7.42 -11.22 1.32
CA ALA A 226 -8.61 -10.41 1.53
C ALA A 226 -8.64 -9.24 0.55
N VAL A 227 -9.82 -8.89 0.05
CA VAL A 227 -10.03 -7.72 -0.81
C VAL A 227 -11.00 -6.77 -0.13
N VAL A 228 -10.54 -5.55 0.16
CA VAL A 228 -11.37 -4.47 0.70
C VAL A 228 -11.87 -3.63 -0.46
N ILE A 229 -13.17 -3.66 -0.69
CA ILE A 229 -13.85 -3.02 -1.82
C ILE A 229 -14.51 -1.71 -1.37
N THR A 230 -14.12 -0.59 -1.97
CA THR A 230 -14.78 0.70 -1.84
C THR A 230 -15.96 0.77 -2.82
N THR A 231 -17.21 0.78 -2.30
CA THR A 231 -18.40 0.56 -3.14
C THR A 231 -18.83 1.80 -3.92
N GLN A 232 -18.32 2.99 -3.57
CA GLN A 232 -18.58 4.27 -4.25
C GLN A 232 -17.34 4.79 -5.02
N ASP A 233 -16.36 3.93 -5.26
CA ASP A 233 -15.08 4.29 -5.87
C ASP A 233 -15.23 4.61 -7.36
N HIS A 234 -14.89 5.86 -7.74
CA HIS A 234 -14.90 6.33 -9.12
C HIS A 234 -13.51 6.26 -9.78
N ILE A 235 -12.44 6.07 -9.01
CA ILE A 235 -11.05 5.95 -9.51
C ILE A 235 -10.76 4.50 -9.91
N VAL A 236 -11.04 3.55 -9.01
CA VAL A 236 -10.97 2.12 -9.29
C VAL A 236 -12.38 1.54 -9.11
N PRO A 237 -13.22 1.52 -10.14
CA PRO A 237 -14.63 1.14 -10.02
C PRO A 237 -14.82 -0.20 -9.29
N PRO A 238 -15.85 -0.33 -8.42
CA PRO A 238 -16.08 -1.54 -7.60
C PRO A 238 -16.16 -2.83 -8.42
N GLY A 239 -16.66 -2.74 -9.66
CA GLY A 239 -16.68 -3.86 -10.58
C GLY A 239 -15.29 -4.41 -10.93
N ARG A 240 -14.24 -3.57 -10.96
CA ARG A 240 -12.85 -4.00 -11.16
C ARG A 240 -12.27 -4.65 -9.91
N GLN A 241 -12.59 -4.09 -8.74
CA GLN A 241 -12.18 -4.65 -7.44
C GLN A 241 -12.81 -6.04 -7.20
N ARG A 242 -14.12 -6.22 -7.51
CA ARG A 242 -14.79 -7.52 -7.46
C ARG A 242 -14.22 -8.54 -8.45
N LYS A 243 -13.83 -8.10 -9.65
CA LYS A 243 -13.14 -8.97 -10.62
C LYS A 243 -11.75 -9.40 -10.15
N LEU A 244 -11.06 -8.58 -9.36
CA LEU A 244 -9.81 -8.97 -8.70
C LEU A 244 -10.10 -10.05 -7.64
N ALA A 245 -11.02 -9.82 -6.73
CA ALA A 245 -11.40 -10.77 -5.70
C ALA A 245 -11.81 -12.12 -6.28
N ALA A 246 -12.68 -12.11 -7.30
CA ALA A 246 -13.13 -13.33 -7.99
C ALA A 246 -12.02 -14.09 -8.74
N ALA A 247 -10.90 -13.44 -9.04
CA ALA A 247 -9.77 -14.07 -9.72
C ALA A 247 -8.76 -14.73 -8.77
N ILE A 248 -8.87 -14.50 -7.46
CA ILE A 248 -7.98 -15.08 -6.44
C ILE A 248 -8.75 -16.18 -5.72
N PRO A 249 -8.32 -17.46 -5.81
CA PRO A 249 -9.02 -18.56 -5.13
C PRO A 249 -9.09 -18.35 -3.63
N GLY A 250 -10.27 -18.49 -3.05
CA GLY A 250 -10.48 -18.38 -1.58
C GLY A 250 -10.36 -16.97 -1.01
N ALA A 251 -10.27 -15.92 -1.83
CA ALA A 251 -10.21 -14.56 -1.33
C ALA A 251 -11.48 -14.17 -0.56
N SER A 252 -11.32 -13.65 0.65
CA SER A 252 -12.41 -13.02 1.40
C SER A 252 -12.68 -11.61 0.89
N VAL A 253 -13.94 -11.17 0.95
CA VAL A 253 -14.37 -9.85 0.49
C VAL A 253 -14.91 -9.07 1.67
N HIS A 254 -14.42 -7.84 1.82
CA HIS A 254 -14.85 -6.87 2.83
C HIS A 254 -15.27 -5.59 2.10
N GLU A 255 -16.50 -5.14 2.28
CA GLU A 255 -16.99 -3.95 1.60
C GLU A 255 -17.05 -2.75 2.55
N VAL A 256 -16.66 -1.58 2.04
CA VAL A 256 -16.83 -0.30 2.73
C VAL A 256 -17.62 0.65 1.82
N ASN A 257 -18.70 1.22 2.35
CA ASN A 257 -19.53 2.15 1.60
C ASN A 257 -18.91 3.55 1.60
N ALA A 258 -17.90 3.72 0.76
CA ALA A 258 -17.12 4.95 0.63
C ALA A 258 -16.47 5.04 -0.76
N ASP A 259 -15.91 6.21 -1.06
CA ASP A 259 -15.15 6.48 -2.27
C ASP A 259 -13.67 6.03 -2.16
N HIS A 260 -12.87 6.37 -3.19
CA HIS A 260 -11.44 6.01 -3.25
C HIS A 260 -10.59 6.66 -2.15
N ALA A 261 -11.04 7.73 -1.52
CA ALA A 261 -10.29 8.48 -0.52
C ALA A 261 -10.65 8.07 0.93
N VAL A 262 -11.33 6.94 1.13
CA VAL A 262 -11.86 6.49 2.43
C VAL A 262 -10.82 6.51 3.55
N CYS A 263 -9.55 6.28 3.25
CA CYS A 263 -8.45 6.35 4.22
C CYS A 263 -8.25 7.76 4.82
N VAL A 264 -8.74 8.81 4.12
CA VAL A 264 -8.67 10.21 4.56
C VAL A 264 -10.06 10.75 4.93
N THR A 265 -11.10 10.40 4.15
CA THR A 265 -12.45 10.97 4.30
C THR A 265 -13.28 10.28 5.39
N ALA A 266 -13.04 8.99 5.64
CA ALA A 266 -13.73 8.21 6.68
C ALA A 266 -12.78 7.17 7.33
N PRO A 267 -11.66 7.60 7.93
CA PRO A 267 -10.58 6.71 8.36
C PRO A 267 -11.02 5.71 9.45
N GLN A 268 -11.94 6.09 10.32
CA GLN A 268 -12.42 5.20 11.39
C GLN A 268 -13.22 4.02 10.81
N VAL A 269 -14.05 4.27 9.78
CA VAL A 269 -14.81 3.21 9.10
C VAL A 269 -13.85 2.31 8.33
N PHE A 270 -12.89 2.91 7.62
CA PHE A 270 -11.86 2.17 6.91
C PHE A 270 -11.02 1.29 7.84
N ALA A 271 -10.59 1.82 8.98
CA ALA A 271 -9.79 1.08 9.96
C ALA A 271 -10.51 -0.18 10.48
N GLN A 272 -11.82 -0.10 10.72
CA GLN A 272 -12.61 -1.26 11.16
C GLN A 272 -12.65 -2.36 10.11
N VAL A 273 -12.94 -2.00 8.86
CA VAL A 273 -12.99 -2.96 7.74
C VAL A 273 -11.62 -3.54 7.44
N LEU A 274 -10.57 -2.70 7.46
CA LEU A 274 -9.18 -3.12 7.28
C LEU A 274 -8.74 -4.11 8.37
N LEU A 275 -9.09 -3.85 9.62
CA LEU A 275 -8.79 -4.74 10.75
C LEU A 275 -9.42 -6.12 10.55
N GLN A 276 -10.69 -6.18 10.12
CA GLN A 276 -11.39 -7.44 9.82
C GLN A 276 -10.69 -8.19 8.67
N ALA A 277 -10.30 -7.47 7.61
CA ALA A 277 -9.58 -8.05 6.48
C ALA A 277 -8.19 -8.60 6.91
N CYS A 278 -7.46 -7.88 7.75
CA CYS A 278 -6.18 -8.37 8.30
C CYS A 278 -6.37 -9.63 9.15
N TRP A 279 -7.41 -9.69 9.97
CA TRP A 279 -7.70 -10.89 10.75
C TRP A 279 -8.07 -12.09 9.88
N SER A 280 -8.85 -11.89 8.82
CA SER A 280 -9.25 -13.00 7.93
C SER A 280 -8.05 -13.68 7.26
N VAL A 281 -6.94 -12.98 7.07
CA VAL A 281 -5.72 -13.55 6.48
C VAL A 281 -4.70 -14.04 7.50
N THR A 282 -4.84 -13.68 8.78
CA THR A 282 -3.90 -14.07 9.85
C THR A 282 -4.44 -15.21 10.73
N SER A 283 -5.75 -15.43 10.78
CA SER A 283 -6.38 -16.45 11.64
C SER A 283 -5.94 -17.88 11.30
N GLY A 284 -5.58 -18.16 10.05
CA GLY A 284 -5.01 -19.43 9.64
C GLY A 284 -3.54 -19.63 10.10
N ALA A 285 -2.81 -18.54 10.32
CA ALA A 285 -1.41 -18.59 10.78
C ALA A 285 -1.29 -18.88 12.29
N LEU A 286 -2.30 -18.50 13.06
CA LEU A 286 -2.37 -18.78 14.52
C LEU A 286 -2.72 -20.24 14.82
N ALA A 287 -3.18 -21.02 13.82
CA ALA A 287 -3.59 -22.42 13.98
C ALA A 287 -2.48 -23.44 13.65
N GLN A 288 -1.30 -23.02 13.19
CA GLN A 288 -0.17 -23.94 12.98
C GLN A 288 0.67 -24.01 14.25
N PRO A 289 0.77 -25.18 14.92
CA PRO A 289 1.70 -25.34 16.05
C PRO A 289 3.13 -25.12 15.52
N VAL A 290 3.91 -24.36 16.26
CA VAL A 290 5.37 -24.29 16.08
C VAL A 290 5.88 -25.73 16.15
N VAL A 291 6.29 -26.29 15.02
CA VAL A 291 7.08 -27.53 15.00
C VAL A 291 8.43 -27.15 15.59
N SER A 292 8.57 -27.40 16.88
CA SER A 292 9.87 -27.37 17.53
C SER A 292 10.71 -28.51 16.94
N ASP A 293 11.70 -28.17 16.14
CA ASP A 293 12.78 -29.12 15.81
C ASP A 293 13.48 -29.49 17.11
N GLY A 294 12.93 -30.50 17.74
CA GLY A 294 13.44 -31.16 18.93
C GLY A 294 14.16 -32.43 18.55
N ASN A 295 15.45 -32.39 18.73
CA ASN A 295 16.29 -33.56 18.99
C ASN A 295 16.80 -34.37 17.80
N LEU A 296 17.99 -34.02 17.37
CA LEU A 296 18.98 -35.04 16.95
C LEU A 296 20.04 -35.13 18.05
N ALA A 297 19.84 -36.04 19.00
CA ALA A 297 20.89 -36.60 19.82
C ALA A 297 20.55 -38.09 20.03
N GLY A 298 21.37 -38.96 19.47
CA GLY A 298 21.30 -40.38 19.55
C GLY A 298 22.34 -40.99 18.64
#